data_49503f281f6ce7ca8e56d42677eaedfb
#
_entry.id   49503f281f6ce7ca8e56d42677eaedfb
#
_cell.length_a   1.000
_cell.length_b   1.000
_cell.length_c   1.000
_cell.angle_alpha   90.00
_cell.angle_beta   90.00
_cell.angle_gamma   90.00
#
_symmetry.space_group_name_H-M   'P 1'
#
loop_
_entity.id
_entity.type
_entity.pdbx_description
1 polymer ?
#
loop_
_entity_poly.entity_id
_entity_poly.type
_entity_poly.pdbx_seq_one_letter_code
_entity_poly.pdbx_strand_id
1 'polypeptide(L)' 'HLHPAATVVANGRGTRRPCFVHDGKLLLLPAYGAGTGSMNILGPSFAGLFDHASLEVTMLGRNRLYPVSTRRLVGGI' A
#
# COMPACT_ATOMS: atom_id res chain seq x y z
N HIS A 1 -11.22 -7.39 8.02
CA HIS A 1 -10.35 -7.54 6.84
C HIS A 1 -9.44 -6.34 6.67
N LEU A 2 -8.17 -6.62 6.46
CA LEU A 2 -7.19 -5.58 6.20
C LEU A 2 -6.97 -5.46 4.69
N HIS A 3 -7.36 -4.31 4.15
CA HIS A 3 -7.13 -4.00 2.74
C HIS A 3 -6.10 -2.90 2.64
N PRO A 4 -4.91 -3.18 2.11
CA PRO A 4 -3.84 -2.20 2.11
C PRO A 4 -3.99 -1.14 1.03
N ALA A 5 -3.59 0.07 1.38
CA ALA A 5 -3.41 1.17 0.45
C ALA A 5 -2.03 1.78 0.68
N ALA A 6 -1.48 2.39 -0.35
CA ALA A 6 -0.21 3.07 -0.24
C ALA A 6 -0.35 4.50 -0.73
N THR A 7 0.39 5.40 -0.12
CA THR A 7 0.40 6.81 -0.48
C THR A 7 1.81 7.22 -0.86
N VAL A 8 1.94 7.89 -2.00
CA VAL A 8 3.20 8.50 -2.43
C VAL A 8 2.95 9.98 -2.68
N VAL A 9 3.99 10.79 -2.52
CA VAL A 9 3.93 12.22 -2.78
C VAL A 9 4.87 12.55 -3.93
N ALA A 10 4.35 13.24 -4.94
CA ALA A 10 5.13 13.71 -6.07
C ALA A 10 4.63 15.11 -6.42
N ASN A 11 5.57 16.03 -6.63
CA ASN A 11 5.24 17.41 -6.99
C ASN A 11 4.29 18.08 -5.98
N GLY A 12 4.46 17.77 -4.70
CA GLY A 12 3.62 18.34 -3.65
C GLY A 12 2.22 17.73 -3.55
N ARG A 13 1.92 16.71 -4.33
CA ARG A 13 0.62 16.06 -4.34
C ARG A 13 0.70 14.64 -3.80
N GLY A 14 -0.14 14.33 -2.82
CA GLY A 14 -0.28 12.97 -2.31
C GLY A 14 -1.23 12.17 -3.17
N THR A 15 -0.86 10.95 -3.52
CA THR A 15 -1.71 10.03 -4.25
C THR A 15 -1.81 8.74 -3.44
N ARG A 16 -3.05 8.37 -3.11
CA ARG A 16 -3.34 7.15 -2.35
C ARG A 16 -4.08 6.17 -3.27
N ARG A 17 -3.56 4.94 -3.35
CA ARG A 17 -4.17 3.91 -4.18
C ARG A 17 -4.16 2.58 -3.43
N PRO A 18 -5.15 1.71 -3.70
CA PRO A 18 -5.07 0.33 -3.23
C PRO A 18 -3.80 -0.33 -3.72
N CYS A 19 -3.27 -1.27 -2.96
CA CYS A 19 -2.02 -1.92 -3.34
C CYS A 19 -2.00 -3.39 -2.95
N PHE A 20 -1.16 -4.15 -3.66
CA PHE A 20 -0.71 -5.47 -3.23
C PHE A 20 0.51 -5.25 -2.34
N VAL A 21 0.63 -6.04 -1.28
CA VAL A 21 1.79 -5.98 -0.39
C VAL A 21 2.24 -7.39 -0.06
N HIS A 22 3.54 -7.65 -0.15
CA HIS A 22 4.08 -8.93 0.30
C HIS A 22 5.49 -8.76 0.84
N ASP A 23 5.91 -9.69 1.67
CA ASP A 23 7.24 -9.71 2.27
C ASP A 23 7.94 -11.07 2.09
N GLY A 24 7.44 -11.89 1.17
CA GLY A 24 7.95 -13.23 0.94
C GLY A 24 7.24 -14.31 1.75
N LYS A 25 6.48 -13.94 2.78
CA LYS A 25 5.74 -14.87 3.63
C LYS A 25 4.26 -14.60 3.66
N LEU A 26 3.88 -13.34 3.59
CA LEU A 26 2.50 -12.90 3.68
C LEU A 26 2.17 -12.01 2.49
N LEU A 27 1.03 -12.27 1.87
CA LEU A 27 0.52 -11.46 0.77
C LEU A 27 -0.83 -10.88 1.18
N LEU A 28 -0.97 -9.57 1.07
CA LEU A 28 -2.25 -8.90 1.23
C LEU A 28 -2.71 -8.36 -0.11
N LEU A 29 -3.98 -8.59 -0.41
CA LEU A 29 -4.60 -8.16 -1.65
C LEU A 29 -5.32 -6.83 -1.45
N PRO A 30 -5.37 -5.99 -2.49
CA PRO A 30 -6.10 -4.73 -2.40
C PRO A 30 -7.61 -4.98 -2.35
N ALA A 31 -8.35 -3.98 -1.85
CA ALA A 31 -9.79 -3.99 -1.94
C ALA A 31 -10.23 -3.59 -3.34
N TYR A 32 -11.14 -4.37 -3.90
CA TYR A 32 -11.77 -4.03 -5.17
C TYR A 32 -13.20 -3.62 -4.91
N GLY A 33 -13.69 -2.64 -5.65
CA GLY A 33 -15.06 -2.22 -5.56
C GLY A 33 -15.25 -0.95 -4.75
N ALA A 34 -16.29 -0.22 -5.10
CA ALA A 34 -16.63 1.04 -4.46
C ALA A 34 -17.12 0.80 -3.03
N GLY A 35 -16.79 1.72 -2.15
CA GLY A 35 -17.24 1.66 -0.77
C GLY A 35 -16.44 0.75 0.14
N THR A 36 -15.43 0.06 -0.39
CA THR A 36 -14.58 -0.81 0.42
C THR A 36 -13.51 0.04 1.10
N GLY A 37 -13.41 -0.08 2.42
CA GLY A 37 -12.39 0.65 3.17
C GLY A 37 -11.00 0.12 2.91
N SER A 38 -10.02 1.00 2.96
CA SER A 38 -8.62 0.62 2.88
C SER A 38 -7.82 1.45 3.87
N MET A 39 -6.68 0.90 4.31
CA MET A 39 -5.83 1.55 5.30
C MET A 39 -4.42 1.68 4.76
N ASN A 40 -3.77 2.79 5.09
CA ASN A 40 -2.39 3.02 4.69
C ASN A 40 -1.50 1.91 5.24
N ILE A 41 -0.68 1.31 4.36
CA ILE A 41 0.19 0.20 4.73
C ILE A 41 1.19 0.59 5.84
N LEU A 42 1.52 1.88 5.96
CA LEU A 42 2.37 2.36 7.04
C LEU A 42 1.60 2.68 8.32
N GLY A 43 0.28 2.49 8.32
CA GLY A 43 -0.54 2.78 9.48
C GLY A 43 -0.44 1.72 10.56
N PRO A 44 -1.00 2.01 11.75
CA PRO A 44 -0.89 1.12 12.90
C PRO A 44 -1.58 -0.24 12.71
N SER A 45 -2.56 -0.32 11.81
CA SER A 45 -3.24 -1.59 11.55
C SER A 45 -2.31 -2.67 10.98
N PHE A 46 -1.21 -2.25 10.37
CA PHE A 46 -0.24 -3.17 9.77
C PHE A 46 1.06 -3.27 10.57
N ALA A 47 1.13 -2.61 11.73
CA ALA A 47 2.34 -2.60 12.54
C ALA A 47 2.72 -4.03 12.97
N GLY A 48 3.96 -4.40 12.74
CA GLY A 48 4.46 -5.72 13.10
C GLY A 48 4.02 -6.87 12.22
N LEU A 49 3.19 -6.59 11.19
CA LEU A 49 2.65 -7.63 10.33
C LEU A 49 3.65 -8.11 9.28
N PHE A 50 4.47 -7.19 8.77
CA PHE A 50 5.42 -7.48 7.69
C PHE A 50 6.86 -7.31 8.12
N ASP A 51 7.74 -8.08 7.49
CA ASP A 51 9.17 -7.83 7.54
C ASP A 51 9.49 -6.68 6.59
N HIS A 52 9.74 -5.50 7.15
CA HIS A 52 9.98 -4.30 6.33
C HIS A 52 11.21 -4.39 5.44
N ALA A 53 12.19 -5.20 5.80
CA ALA A 53 13.37 -5.38 4.97
C ALA A 53 13.06 -6.09 3.64
N SER A 54 12.00 -6.89 3.64
CA SER A 54 11.58 -7.68 2.47
C SER A 54 10.29 -7.17 1.84
N LEU A 55 9.78 -6.04 2.31
CA LEU A 55 8.48 -5.53 1.91
C LEU A 55 8.49 -5.04 0.46
N GLU A 56 7.55 -5.53 -0.33
CA GLU A 56 7.34 -5.08 -1.69
C GLU A 56 5.89 -4.62 -1.84
N VAL A 57 5.72 -3.46 -2.45
CA VAL A 57 4.43 -2.80 -2.61
C VAL A 57 4.19 -2.53 -4.09
N THR A 58 3.03 -2.92 -4.58
CA THR A 58 2.61 -2.62 -5.96
C THR A 58 1.28 -1.90 -5.91
N MET A 59 1.27 -0.64 -6.31
CA MET A 59 0.07 0.18 -6.31
C MET A 59 -0.76 -0.08 -7.56
N LEU A 60 -2.08 -0.05 -7.40
CA LEU A 60 -3.01 -0.16 -8.52
C LEU A 60 -3.24 1.21 -9.12
N GLY A 61 -2.86 1.38 -10.38
CA GLY A 61 -3.24 2.56 -11.15
C GLY A 61 -4.54 2.29 -11.92
N ARG A 62 -4.90 3.24 -12.78
CA ARG A 62 -6.15 3.12 -13.55
C ARG A 62 -6.10 1.93 -14.51
N ASN A 63 -5.01 1.77 -15.23
CA ASN A 63 -4.88 0.73 -16.26
C ASN A 63 -3.62 -0.11 -16.11
N ARG A 64 -2.89 0.02 -14.99
CA ARG A 64 -1.62 -0.66 -14.83
C ARG A 64 -1.21 -0.74 -13.38
N LEU A 65 -0.24 -1.59 -13.11
CA LEU A 65 0.36 -1.77 -11.79
C LEU A 65 1.65 -0.95 -11.70
N TYR A 66 1.90 -0.40 -10.53
CA TYR A 66 3.08 0.42 -10.28
C TYR A 66 3.85 -0.14 -9.09
N PRO A 67 4.96 -0.86 -9.32
CA PRO A 67 5.85 -1.23 -8.22
C PRO A 67 6.43 0.05 -7.60
N VAL A 68 6.46 0.11 -6.28
CA VAL A 68 6.89 1.32 -5.57
C VAL A 68 7.92 0.94 -4.52
N SER A 69 9.03 1.67 -4.49
CA SER A 69 10.01 1.53 -3.42
C SER A 69 9.38 1.93 -2.09
N THR A 70 9.61 1.12 -1.06
CA THR A 70 9.09 1.43 0.28
C THR A 70 9.58 2.79 0.79
N ARG A 71 10.72 3.26 0.32
CA ARG A 71 11.24 4.57 0.70
C ARG A 71 10.39 5.73 0.19
N ARG A 72 9.55 5.49 -0.81
CA ARG A 72 8.67 6.52 -1.35
C ARG A 72 7.32 6.57 -0.66
N LEU A 73 7.01 5.62 0.19
CA LEU A 73 5.72 5.55 0.87
C LEU A 73 5.64 6.59 1.97
N VAL A 74 4.44 7.15 2.14
CA VAL A 74 4.17 8.18 3.16
C VAL A 74 3.03 7.69 4.05
N GLY A 75 3.24 7.77 5.36
CA GLY A 75 2.20 7.45 6.32
C GLY A 75 1.33 8.65 6.66
N GLY A 76 0.21 8.41 7.32
CA GLY A 76 -0.66 9.46 7.84
C GLY A 76 -1.63 10.07 6.84
N ILE A 77 -1.60 9.65 5.63
CA ILE A 77 -2.54 10.17 4.62
C ILE A 77 -3.09 9.06 3.71
#